data_7ef440d2153be709775f93062d0a21e3
#
_entry.id   7ef440d2153be709775f93062d0a21e3
#
_cell.length_a   1.000
_cell.length_b   1.000
_cell.length_c   1.000
_cell.angle_alpha   90.00
_cell.angle_beta   90.00
_cell.angle_gamma   90.00
#
_symmetry.space_group_name_H-M   'P 1'
#
loop_
_entity.id
_entity.type
_entity.pdbx_description
1 polymer ?
#
loop_
_entity_poly.entity_id
_entity_poly.type
_entity_poly.pdbx_seq_one_letter_code
_entity_poly.pdbx_strand_id
1 'polypeptide(L)'
;MCWHWLIGLLAAVIMSAPAAAAGLKFFTVPADASGPAITVAVGYPSAEKPSPVTFGPFTALAAQESKIDGRGLPLVVQSHGRGGSFVVHHDTAEHLADAGFVVASLDHPGDTTLDKSLFYDLSIYRQRPLDVKRVIDYLIGPSPLATTIDPNRIGIYGFSRGGYTALVAIGADPDFALGVPLCAGRTDKICDQIRAQEYPKEPLTHDRRIKAAVVADPFSGFFTAEGLAGITIPVQLWGSETGGDGVEPKTVEAVNTALKAPHTFMKVEHTQHFSFMTVCPLECIEKLPVICKEPFGLDRAQFHEQFNDAITKFFRTYL
;
A
#
# COMPACT_ATOMS: atom_id res chain seq x y z
N MET A 1 38.13 41.26 48.34
CA MET A 1 38.43 40.11 47.48
C MET A 1 37.16 39.72 46.79
N CYS A 2 36.91 40.19 45.54
CA CYS A 2 35.74 39.83 44.75
C CYS A 2 36.14 38.75 43.77
N TRP A 3 35.50 37.57 43.89
CA TRP A 3 35.69 36.44 42.98
C TRP A 3 34.59 36.50 41.93
N HIS A 4 34.96 36.75 40.66
CA HIS A 4 34.08 36.72 39.54
C HIS A 4 34.06 35.29 38.96
N TRP A 5 32.89 34.62 39.01
CA TRP A 5 32.65 33.36 38.32
C TRP A 5 32.22 33.66 36.89
N LEU A 6 33.08 33.34 35.94
CA LEU A 6 32.73 33.30 34.52
C LEU A 6 31.97 32.01 34.21
N ILE A 7 30.67 32.10 34.02
CA ILE A 7 29.85 30.96 33.52
C ILE A 7 30.00 31.00 31.98
N GLY A 8 30.77 30.08 31.42
CA GLY A 8 30.86 29.84 30.00
C GLY A 8 29.58 29.12 29.52
N LEU A 9 28.76 29.83 28.73
CA LEU A 9 27.67 29.22 27.97
C LEU A 9 28.28 28.40 26.81
N LEU A 10 28.22 27.05 26.92
CA LEU A 10 28.40 26.15 25.81
C LEU A 10 27.13 26.23 24.94
N ALA A 11 27.19 26.93 23.83
CA ALA A 11 26.17 26.84 22.79
C ALA A 11 26.29 25.46 22.11
N ALA A 12 25.37 24.54 22.42
CA ALA A 12 25.21 23.31 21.66
C ALA A 12 24.71 23.66 20.25
N VAL A 13 25.58 23.56 19.26
CA VAL A 13 25.20 23.63 17.86
C VAL A 13 24.40 22.34 17.57
N ILE A 14 23.09 22.45 17.57
CA ILE A 14 22.21 21.38 17.05
C ILE A 14 22.43 21.38 15.53
N MET A 15 23.32 20.52 15.06
CA MET A 15 23.40 20.21 13.64
C MET A 15 22.09 19.47 13.29
N SER A 16 21.13 20.19 12.69
CA SER A 16 20.01 19.54 12.05
C SER A 16 20.58 18.63 10.96
N ALA A 17 20.39 17.33 11.12
CA ALA A 17 20.65 16.39 10.04
C ALA A 17 19.88 16.89 8.79
N PRO A 18 20.47 16.87 7.60
CA PRO A 18 19.72 17.20 6.39
C PRO A 18 18.46 16.31 6.39
N ALA A 19 17.31 16.91 6.09
CA ALA A 19 16.08 16.14 5.93
C ALA A 19 16.37 15.04 4.90
N ALA A 20 16.23 13.78 5.32
CA ALA A 20 16.33 12.65 4.41
C ALA A 20 15.30 12.86 3.30
N ALA A 21 15.68 12.67 2.06
CA ALA A 21 14.79 12.75 0.94
C ALA A 21 14.55 11.36 0.38
N ALA A 22 13.34 11.10 -0.11
CA ALA A 22 13.07 9.83 -0.78
C ALA A 22 13.94 9.69 -2.03
N GLY A 23 14.75 8.65 -2.10
CA GLY A 23 15.35 8.17 -3.35
C GLY A 23 14.31 7.37 -4.13
N LEU A 24 14.46 7.27 -5.46
CA LEU A 24 13.55 6.52 -6.32
C LEU A 24 14.32 5.75 -7.40
N LYS A 25 14.03 4.44 -7.49
CA LYS A 25 14.50 3.58 -8.58
C LYS A 25 13.38 2.70 -9.11
N PHE A 26 13.48 2.34 -10.38
CA PHE A 26 12.59 1.37 -10.98
C PHE A 26 13.28 0.02 -11.16
N PHE A 27 12.53 -1.04 -10.85
CA PHE A 27 12.96 -2.41 -11.07
C PHE A 27 11.90 -3.15 -11.88
N THR A 28 12.35 -4.18 -12.59
CA THR A 28 11.48 -5.14 -13.25
C THR A 28 11.73 -6.50 -12.62
N VAL A 29 10.74 -7.06 -11.93
CA VAL A 29 10.76 -8.48 -11.55
C VAL A 29 10.60 -9.28 -12.83
N PRO A 30 11.52 -10.18 -13.19
CA PRO A 30 11.42 -10.93 -14.44
C PRO A 30 10.17 -11.80 -14.52
N ALA A 31 9.65 -12.01 -15.73
CA ALA A 31 8.63 -13.01 -15.97
C ALA A 31 9.17 -14.42 -15.65
N ASP A 32 8.33 -15.26 -15.08
CA ASP A 32 8.62 -16.66 -14.78
C ASP A 32 7.37 -17.55 -14.97
N ALA A 33 7.42 -18.81 -14.53
CA ALA A 33 6.27 -19.72 -14.61
C ALA A 33 5.07 -19.26 -13.77
N SER A 34 5.26 -18.33 -12.83
CA SER A 34 4.22 -17.80 -11.92
C SER A 34 3.50 -16.57 -12.49
N GLY A 35 4.06 -15.92 -13.52
CA GLY A 35 3.43 -14.77 -14.14
C GLY A 35 4.33 -13.87 -14.97
N PRO A 36 3.76 -12.84 -15.60
CA PRO A 36 4.51 -11.88 -16.42
C PRO A 36 5.47 -11.03 -15.58
N ALA A 37 6.29 -10.20 -16.26
CA ALA A 37 7.17 -9.25 -15.61
C ALA A 37 6.37 -8.22 -14.81
N ILE A 38 6.91 -7.78 -13.65
CA ILE A 38 6.26 -6.80 -12.77
C ILE A 38 7.12 -5.54 -12.69
N THR A 39 6.55 -4.40 -13.00
CA THR A 39 7.18 -3.10 -12.76
C THR A 39 7.04 -2.72 -11.28
N VAL A 40 8.13 -2.29 -10.66
CA VAL A 40 8.17 -1.89 -9.26
C VAL A 40 8.88 -0.55 -9.14
N ALA A 41 8.18 0.46 -8.63
CA ALA A 41 8.80 1.70 -8.18
C ALA A 41 9.28 1.52 -6.74
N VAL A 42 10.56 1.73 -6.48
CA VAL A 42 11.13 1.55 -5.15
C VAL A 42 11.59 2.88 -4.60
N GLY A 43 10.89 3.34 -3.54
CA GLY A 43 11.29 4.44 -2.70
C GLY A 43 12.26 3.97 -1.60
N TYR A 44 13.22 4.81 -1.21
CA TYR A 44 14.19 4.46 -0.17
C TYR A 44 14.82 5.73 0.43
N PRO A 45 15.40 5.68 1.65
CA PRO A 45 16.11 6.81 2.22
C PRO A 45 17.32 7.21 1.36
N SER A 46 17.49 8.50 1.12
CA SER A 46 18.64 9.07 0.42
C SER A 46 19.08 10.38 1.06
N ALA A 47 20.37 10.67 1.07
CA ALA A 47 20.94 11.95 1.47
C ALA A 47 21.05 12.94 0.29
N GLU A 48 20.70 12.53 -0.91
CA GLU A 48 20.77 13.36 -2.10
C GLU A 48 19.55 14.29 -2.21
N LYS A 49 19.76 15.46 -2.80
CA LYS A 49 18.69 16.47 -2.92
C LYS A 49 17.59 15.98 -3.87
N PRO A 50 16.31 15.97 -3.45
CA PRO A 50 15.22 15.59 -4.32
C PRO A 50 14.96 16.63 -5.40
N SER A 51 14.41 16.18 -6.51
CA SER A 51 13.90 17.01 -7.60
C SER A 51 12.50 16.54 -8.02
N PRO A 52 11.68 17.38 -8.67
CA PRO A 52 10.40 16.94 -9.19
C PRO A 52 10.55 15.83 -10.23
N VAL A 53 9.80 14.74 -10.04
CA VAL A 53 9.71 13.60 -10.96
C VAL A 53 8.25 13.44 -11.39
N THR A 54 7.98 13.49 -12.68
CA THR A 54 6.63 13.51 -13.21
C THR A 54 6.21 12.12 -13.72
N PHE A 55 5.02 11.65 -13.31
CA PHE A 55 4.39 10.41 -13.75
C PHE A 55 2.97 10.71 -14.26
N GLY A 56 2.83 10.93 -15.56
CA GLY A 56 1.59 11.44 -16.12
C GLY A 56 1.23 12.79 -15.48
N PRO A 57 0.07 12.93 -14.84
CA PRO A 57 -0.33 14.18 -14.18
C PRO A 57 0.29 14.36 -12.78
N PHE A 58 0.86 13.33 -12.19
CA PHE A 58 1.40 13.38 -10.82
C PHE A 58 2.86 13.83 -10.80
N THR A 59 3.23 14.55 -9.76
CA THR A 59 4.61 14.96 -9.50
C THR A 59 5.00 14.55 -8.09
N ALA A 60 6.02 13.71 -8.00
CA ALA A 60 6.67 13.28 -6.78
C ALA A 60 7.95 14.11 -6.53
N LEU A 61 8.40 14.24 -5.29
CA LEU A 61 9.70 14.80 -4.96
C LEU A 61 10.65 13.65 -4.59
N ALA A 62 11.60 13.33 -5.48
CA ALA A 62 12.52 12.23 -5.25
C ALA A 62 13.91 12.46 -5.81
N ALA A 63 14.92 11.86 -5.20
CA ALA A 63 16.27 11.78 -5.74
C ALA A 63 16.37 10.52 -6.62
N GLN A 64 16.16 10.70 -7.95
CA GLN A 64 16.17 9.58 -8.89
C GLN A 64 17.56 8.95 -8.98
N GLU A 65 17.60 7.60 -9.03
CA GLU A 65 18.83 6.80 -9.16
C GLU A 65 19.90 7.11 -8.09
N SER A 66 19.51 7.75 -7.01
CA SER A 66 20.40 8.17 -5.92
C SER A 66 20.98 6.98 -5.15
N LYS A 67 21.99 7.23 -4.34
CA LYS A 67 22.53 6.26 -3.42
C LYS A 67 21.55 6.03 -2.26
N ILE A 68 21.38 4.75 -1.91
CA ILE A 68 20.57 4.38 -0.75
C ILE A 68 21.34 4.66 0.53
N ASP A 69 20.70 5.34 1.47
CA ASP A 69 21.26 5.62 2.79
C ASP A 69 20.75 4.58 3.80
N GLY A 70 21.67 3.83 4.40
CA GLY A 70 21.38 2.80 5.38
C GLY A 70 21.57 1.37 4.89
N ARG A 71 21.43 0.45 5.85
CA ARG A 71 21.48 -1.02 5.68
C ARG A 71 20.55 -1.68 6.68
N GLY A 72 20.10 -2.90 6.35
CA GLY A 72 19.14 -3.61 7.19
C GLY A 72 17.82 -2.84 7.32
N LEU A 73 17.41 -2.16 6.25
CA LEU A 73 16.20 -1.35 6.25
C LEU A 73 14.96 -2.25 6.15
N PRO A 74 13.86 -1.88 6.83
CA PRO A 74 12.59 -2.59 6.66
C PRO A 74 12.02 -2.35 5.26
N LEU A 75 11.34 -3.36 4.73
CA LEU A 75 10.63 -3.30 3.44
C LEU A 75 9.13 -3.16 3.68
N VAL A 76 8.48 -2.24 2.98
CA VAL A 76 7.01 -2.19 2.85
C VAL A 76 6.64 -2.42 1.38
N VAL A 77 5.87 -3.47 1.11
CA VAL A 77 5.30 -3.69 -0.22
C VAL A 77 3.96 -2.96 -0.31
N GLN A 78 3.76 -2.15 -1.36
CA GLN A 78 2.58 -1.34 -1.53
C GLN A 78 1.75 -1.83 -2.74
N SER A 79 0.52 -2.30 -2.47
CA SER A 79 -0.43 -2.85 -3.46
C SER A 79 -1.57 -1.87 -3.71
N HIS A 80 -1.65 -1.35 -4.94
CA HIS A 80 -2.67 -0.37 -5.37
C HIS A 80 -4.07 -0.98 -5.52
N GLY A 81 -5.08 -0.12 -5.60
CA GLY A 81 -6.47 -0.49 -5.88
C GLY A 81 -6.69 -1.02 -7.30
N ARG A 82 -7.92 -1.37 -7.62
CA ARG A 82 -8.34 -1.87 -8.95
C ARG A 82 -7.97 -0.89 -10.06
N GLY A 83 -7.25 -1.34 -11.08
CA GLY A 83 -6.86 -0.53 -12.23
C GLY A 83 -5.98 0.68 -11.91
N GLY A 84 -5.34 0.68 -10.72
CA GLY A 84 -4.42 1.72 -10.30
C GLY A 84 -3.01 1.56 -10.88
N SER A 85 -2.04 2.11 -10.18
CA SER A 85 -0.61 1.95 -10.46
C SER A 85 0.21 2.34 -9.24
N PHE A 86 1.52 2.14 -9.29
CA PHE A 86 2.44 2.55 -8.23
C PHE A 86 2.29 4.04 -7.82
N VAL A 87 1.80 4.90 -8.71
CA VAL A 87 1.75 6.34 -8.48
C VAL A 87 0.62 6.80 -7.58
N VAL A 88 -0.48 6.02 -7.48
CA VAL A 88 -1.69 6.49 -6.78
C VAL A 88 -1.57 6.58 -5.25
N HIS A 89 -0.43 6.13 -4.71
CA HIS A 89 -0.06 6.26 -3.29
C HIS A 89 1.41 6.70 -3.15
N HIS A 90 1.92 7.50 -4.10
CA HIS A 90 3.31 7.93 -4.11
C HIS A 90 3.67 8.73 -2.85
N ASP A 91 2.76 9.57 -2.36
CA ASP A 91 2.94 10.36 -1.13
C ASP A 91 3.17 9.49 0.11
N THR A 92 2.41 8.40 0.25
CA THR A 92 2.64 7.40 1.31
C THR A 92 3.99 6.71 1.14
N ALA A 93 4.38 6.39 -0.10
CA ALA A 93 5.69 5.78 -0.38
C ALA A 93 6.85 6.74 -0.08
N GLU A 94 6.73 8.01 -0.45
CA GLU A 94 7.70 9.06 -0.13
C GLU A 94 7.85 9.24 1.38
N HIS A 95 6.73 9.39 2.08
CA HIS A 95 6.72 9.57 3.54
C HIS A 95 7.37 8.41 4.30
N LEU A 96 7.10 7.17 3.89
CA LEU A 96 7.74 5.97 4.45
C LEU A 96 9.23 5.92 4.10
N ALA A 97 9.61 6.28 2.87
CA ALA A 97 11.02 6.30 2.45
C ALA A 97 11.82 7.34 3.25
N ASP A 98 11.28 8.53 3.46
CA ASP A 98 11.86 9.58 4.33
C ASP A 98 11.96 9.12 5.78
N ALA A 99 11.06 8.23 6.21
CA ALA A 99 11.04 7.65 7.55
C ALA A 99 12.01 6.47 7.74
N GLY A 100 12.75 6.05 6.71
CA GLY A 100 13.79 5.03 6.79
C GLY A 100 13.38 3.65 6.25
N PHE A 101 12.29 3.54 5.50
CA PHE A 101 11.84 2.29 4.89
C PHE A 101 12.28 2.17 3.42
N VAL A 102 12.47 0.96 2.94
CA VAL A 102 12.41 0.65 1.52
C VAL A 102 10.94 0.38 1.17
N VAL A 103 10.39 1.07 0.20
CA VAL A 103 8.98 0.94 -0.19
C VAL A 103 8.88 0.46 -1.63
N ALA A 104 8.31 -0.72 -1.84
CA ALA A 104 8.15 -1.33 -3.15
C ALA A 104 6.70 -1.21 -3.63
N SER A 105 6.40 -0.20 -4.43
CA SER A 105 5.09 0.02 -5.04
C SER A 105 5.04 -0.71 -6.38
N LEU A 106 4.29 -1.82 -6.43
CA LEU A 106 4.22 -2.64 -7.64
C LEU A 106 3.02 -2.30 -8.52
N ASP A 107 3.19 -2.47 -9.83
CA ASP A 107 2.09 -2.52 -10.78
C ASP A 107 1.67 -3.98 -10.99
N HIS A 108 0.42 -4.33 -10.67
CA HIS A 108 -0.09 -5.68 -10.89
C HIS A 108 -0.39 -5.92 -12.37
N PRO A 109 0.31 -6.82 -13.08
CA PRO A 109 0.06 -7.06 -14.50
C PRO A 109 -1.39 -7.46 -14.76
N GLY A 110 -1.98 -6.85 -15.79
CA GLY A 110 -3.38 -7.07 -16.17
C GLY A 110 -4.40 -6.27 -15.34
N ASP A 111 -3.98 -5.56 -14.30
CA ASP A 111 -4.88 -4.76 -13.45
C ASP A 111 -4.30 -3.38 -13.14
N THR A 112 -3.77 -2.72 -14.14
CA THR A 112 -3.21 -1.36 -14.03
C THR A 112 -4.00 -0.34 -14.85
N THR A 113 -3.63 0.93 -14.72
CA THR A 113 -4.19 2.01 -15.56
C THR A 113 -3.91 1.77 -17.04
N LEU A 114 -2.77 1.15 -17.38
CA LEU A 114 -2.33 0.93 -18.77
C LEU A 114 -2.64 -0.47 -19.30
N ASP A 115 -2.67 -1.48 -18.44
CA ASP A 115 -3.00 -2.86 -18.80
C ASP A 115 -4.22 -3.34 -17.98
N LYS A 116 -5.35 -3.54 -18.67
CA LYS A 116 -6.63 -3.97 -18.09
C LYS A 116 -7.03 -5.38 -18.51
N SER A 117 -6.09 -6.18 -19.00
CA SER A 117 -6.37 -7.52 -19.57
C SER A 117 -7.00 -8.49 -18.56
N LEU A 118 -6.70 -8.35 -17.26
CA LEU A 118 -7.30 -9.13 -16.17
C LEU A 118 -8.23 -8.33 -15.26
N PHE A 119 -8.52 -7.07 -15.59
CA PHE A 119 -9.31 -6.16 -14.77
C PHE A 119 -10.68 -6.73 -14.37
N TYR A 120 -11.33 -7.46 -15.29
CA TYR A 120 -12.60 -8.16 -15.10
C TYR A 120 -12.45 -9.69 -15.08
N ASP A 121 -11.29 -10.22 -14.74
CA ASP A 121 -11.06 -11.65 -14.63
C ASP A 121 -10.89 -12.06 -13.16
N LEU A 122 -11.60 -13.10 -12.72
CA LEU A 122 -11.57 -13.57 -11.33
C LEU A 122 -10.17 -14.07 -10.91
N SER A 123 -9.37 -14.55 -11.88
CA SER A 123 -8.00 -14.99 -11.61
C SER A 123 -7.09 -13.90 -11.02
N ILE A 124 -7.44 -12.62 -11.20
CA ILE A 124 -6.66 -11.50 -10.66
C ILE A 124 -6.59 -11.53 -9.13
N TYR A 125 -7.64 -12.01 -8.46
CA TYR A 125 -7.68 -12.13 -7.01
C TYR A 125 -6.72 -13.19 -6.46
N ARG A 126 -6.34 -14.17 -7.29
CA ARG A 126 -5.28 -15.13 -6.98
C ARG A 126 -3.90 -14.60 -7.38
N GLN A 127 -3.82 -13.93 -8.54
CA GLN A 127 -2.54 -13.47 -9.09
C GLN A 127 -1.89 -12.38 -8.24
N ARG A 128 -2.66 -11.42 -7.73
CA ARG A 128 -2.10 -10.27 -7.00
C ARG A 128 -1.33 -10.64 -5.71
N PRO A 129 -1.79 -11.54 -4.82
CA PRO A 129 -0.97 -12.00 -3.70
C PRO A 129 0.31 -12.73 -4.15
N LEU A 130 0.27 -13.45 -5.27
CA LEU A 130 1.44 -14.08 -5.86
C LEU A 130 2.44 -13.04 -6.41
N ASP A 131 1.96 -11.96 -7.02
CA ASP A 131 2.81 -10.86 -7.46
C ASP A 131 3.54 -10.20 -6.28
N VAL A 132 2.85 -9.98 -5.15
CA VAL A 132 3.47 -9.49 -3.90
C VAL A 132 4.61 -10.41 -3.47
N LYS A 133 4.37 -11.73 -3.43
CA LYS A 133 5.41 -12.71 -3.09
C LYS A 133 6.60 -12.63 -4.04
N ARG A 134 6.36 -12.57 -5.36
CA ARG A 134 7.41 -12.48 -6.39
C ARG A 134 8.25 -11.20 -6.23
N VAL A 135 7.63 -10.07 -5.89
CA VAL A 135 8.34 -8.83 -5.59
C VAL A 135 9.23 -8.98 -4.35
N ILE A 136 8.71 -9.57 -3.27
CA ILE A 136 9.51 -9.85 -2.06
C ILE A 136 10.68 -10.77 -2.42
N ASP A 137 10.43 -11.90 -3.11
CA ASP A 137 11.46 -12.86 -3.51
C ASP A 137 12.58 -12.19 -4.32
N TYR A 138 12.20 -11.31 -5.26
CA TYR A 138 13.18 -10.59 -6.08
C TYR A 138 13.98 -9.59 -5.23
N LEU A 139 13.33 -8.77 -4.40
CA LEU A 139 14.00 -7.68 -3.69
C LEU A 139 14.99 -8.17 -2.63
N ILE A 140 14.68 -9.27 -1.94
CA ILE A 140 15.61 -9.85 -0.93
C ILE A 140 16.50 -10.96 -1.50
N GLY A 141 16.36 -11.30 -2.77
CA GLY A 141 17.14 -12.34 -3.49
C GLY A 141 18.06 -11.76 -4.55
N PRO A 142 17.70 -11.82 -5.85
CA PRO A 142 18.61 -11.41 -6.93
C PRO A 142 18.76 -9.91 -7.14
N SER A 143 17.95 -9.08 -6.49
CA SER A 143 18.01 -7.62 -6.62
C SER A 143 19.31 -7.04 -6.04
N PRO A 144 19.85 -5.94 -6.60
CA PRO A 144 20.94 -5.20 -5.98
C PRO A 144 20.57 -4.60 -4.61
N LEU A 145 19.30 -4.61 -4.22
CA LEU A 145 18.81 -4.16 -2.91
C LEU A 145 18.88 -5.25 -1.82
N ALA A 146 19.15 -6.50 -2.17
CA ALA A 146 19.09 -7.63 -1.23
C ALA A 146 19.95 -7.45 0.02
N THR A 147 21.11 -6.79 -0.10
CA THR A 147 22.00 -6.52 1.04
C THR A 147 21.61 -5.28 1.85
N THR A 148 20.66 -4.51 1.36
CA THR A 148 20.14 -3.28 1.99
C THR A 148 18.92 -3.57 2.85
N ILE A 149 18.08 -4.53 2.43
CA ILE A 149 16.81 -4.87 3.08
C ILE A 149 17.04 -5.92 4.18
N ASP A 150 16.38 -5.75 5.32
CA ASP A 150 16.26 -6.80 6.34
C ASP A 150 15.11 -7.75 5.98
N PRO A 151 15.39 -9.03 5.63
CA PRO A 151 14.35 -9.97 5.22
C PRO A 151 13.39 -10.38 6.35
N ASN A 152 13.68 -10.01 7.60
CA ASN A 152 12.83 -10.28 8.75
C ASN A 152 11.89 -9.11 9.10
N ARG A 153 12.02 -7.98 8.41
CA ARG A 153 11.28 -6.74 8.67
C ARG A 153 10.52 -6.31 7.42
N ILE A 154 9.50 -7.12 7.06
CA ILE A 154 8.68 -6.91 5.85
C ILE A 154 7.25 -6.60 6.28
N GLY A 155 6.70 -5.48 5.78
CA GLY A 155 5.30 -5.09 5.90
C GLY A 155 4.61 -5.03 4.55
N ILE A 156 3.28 -4.90 4.60
CA ILE A 156 2.45 -4.68 3.42
C ILE A 156 1.47 -3.54 3.67
N TYR A 157 1.33 -2.66 2.68
CA TYR A 157 0.24 -1.69 2.57
C TYR A 157 -0.65 -2.08 1.39
N GLY A 158 -1.97 -2.05 1.59
CA GLY A 158 -2.91 -2.31 0.50
C GLY A 158 -4.16 -1.45 0.58
N PHE A 159 -4.56 -0.88 -0.57
CA PHE A 159 -5.78 -0.09 -0.70
C PHE A 159 -6.80 -0.80 -1.60
N SER A 160 -8.10 -0.80 -1.22
CA SER A 160 -9.17 -1.33 -2.06
C SER A 160 -8.94 -2.81 -2.43
N ARG A 161 -8.84 -3.16 -3.73
CA ARG A 161 -8.40 -4.48 -4.19
C ARG A 161 -7.00 -4.82 -3.69
N GLY A 162 -6.12 -3.82 -3.50
CA GLY A 162 -4.83 -4.01 -2.82
C GLY A 162 -4.99 -4.35 -1.35
N GLY A 163 -6.02 -3.85 -0.68
CA GLY A 163 -6.40 -4.25 0.67
C GLY A 163 -6.84 -5.72 0.75
N TYR A 164 -7.65 -6.19 -0.23
CA TYR A 164 -7.91 -7.62 -0.41
C TYR A 164 -6.60 -8.41 -0.57
N THR A 165 -5.73 -7.92 -1.47
CA THR A 165 -4.41 -8.55 -1.73
C THR A 165 -3.59 -8.67 -0.45
N ALA A 166 -3.54 -7.61 0.36
CA ALA A 166 -2.83 -7.60 1.63
C ALA A 166 -3.42 -8.62 2.63
N LEU A 167 -4.74 -8.65 2.79
CA LEU A 167 -5.41 -9.62 3.67
C LEU A 167 -5.09 -11.06 3.27
N VAL A 168 -5.16 -11.38 1.97
CA VAL A 168 -4.78 -12.72 1.48
C VAL A 168 -3.31 -13.00 1.71
N ALA A 169 -2.41 -12.08 1.35
CA ALA A 169 -0.98 -12.28 1.52
C ALA A 169 -0.58 -12.59 2.98
N ILE A 170 -1.35 -12.10 3.96
CA ILE A 170 -1.08 -12.32 5.39
C ILE A 170 -1.89 -13.46 6.02
N GLY A 171 -2.66 -14.22 5.23
CA GLY A 171 -3.29 -15.45 5.69
C GLY A 171 -4.81 -15.52 5.59
N ALA A 172 -5.49 -14.56 4.93
CA ALA A 172 -6.92 -14.66 4.70
C ALA A 172 -7.23 -15.60 3.52
N ASP A 173 -8.32 -16.39 3.66
CA ASP A 173 -8.88 -17.22 2.62
C ASP A 173 -10.27 -16.69 2.23
N PRO A 174 -10.46 -16.15 1.01
CA PRO A 174 -11.74 -15.65 0.53
C PRO A 174 -12.68 -16.79 0.09
N ASP A 175 -13.96 -16.60 0.32
CA ASP A 175 -15.04 -17.38 -0.29
C ASP A 175 -15.64 -16.61 -1.47
N PHE A 176 -15.28 -16.98 -2.68
CA PHE A 176 -15.79 -16.33 -3.90
C PHE A 176 -17.28 -16.52 -4.12
N ALA A 177 -17.94 -17.49 -3.47
CA ALA A 177 -19.38 -17.68 -3.55
C ALA A 177 -20.15 -16.51 -2.92
N LEU A 178 -19.53 -15.80 -1.97
CA LEU A 178 -20.09 -14.56 -1.41
C LEU A 178 -20.18 -13.41 -2.45
N GLY A 179 -19.55 -13.55 -3.59
CA GLY A 179 -19.67 -12.63 -4.71
C GLY A 179 -21.01 -12.66 -5.44
N VAL A 180 -21.80 -13.72 -5.30
CA VAL A 180 -23.08 -13.86 -6.04
C VAL A 180 -24.02 -12.67 -5.81
N PRO A 181 -24.31 -12.24 -4.56
CA PRO A 181 -25.12 -11.04 -4.34
C PRO A 181 -24.45 -9.76 -4.82
N LEU A 182 -23.12 -9.65 -4.81
CA LEU A 182 -22.39 -8.49 -5.31
C LEU A 182 -22.47 -8.35 -6.84
N CYS A 183 -22.88 -9.43 -7.52
CA CYS A 183 -23.06 -9.48 -8.97
C CYS A 183 -24.50 -9.18 -9.43
N ALA A 184 -25.39 -8.77 -8.53
CA ALA A 184 -26.75 -8.42 -8.89
C ALA A 184 -26.75 -7.23 -9.87
N GLY A 185 -27.38 -7.43 -11.06
CA GLY A 185 -27.45 -6.41 -12.13
C GLY A 185 -26.14 -6.15 -12.89
N ARG A 186 -25.05 -6.89 -12.60
CA ARG A 186 -23.77 -6.78 -13.30
C ARG A 186 -23.60 -7.89 -14.34
N THR A 187 -22.94 -7.56 -15.46
CA THR A 187 -22.71 -8.49 -16.60
C THR A 187 -21.24 -8.58 -16.98
N ASP A 188 -20.33 -8.12 -16.10
CA ASP A 188 -18.90 -8.26 -16.34
C ASP A 188 -18.41 -9.70 -16.13
N LYS A 189 -17.26 -10.03 -16.73
CA LYS A 189 -16.67 -11.37 -16.74
C LYS A 189 -16.48 -11.95 -15.33
N ILE A 190 -16.07 -11.15 -14.33
CA ILE A 190 -15.94 -11.63 -12.94
C ILE A 190 -17.28 -12.17 -12.44
N CYS A 191 -18.36 -11.44 -12.70
CA CYS A 191 -19.69 -11.85 -12.26
C CYS A 191 -20.21 -13.08 -13.01
N ASP A 192 -19.88 -13.24 -14.29
CA ASP A 192 -20.21 -14.43 -15.05
C ASP A 192 -19.44 -15.65 -14.51
N GLN A 193 -18.14 -15.50 -14.23
CA GLN A 193 -17.32 -16.54 -13.63
C GLN A 193 -17.83 -16.95 -12.22
N ILE A 194 -18.22 -15.97 -11.39
CA ILE A 194 -18.78 -16.23 -10.04
C ILE A 194 -20.08 -17.03 -10.14
N ARG A 195 -21.00 -16.63 -11.05
CA ARG A 195 -22.27 -17.38 -11.29
C ARG A 195 -22.03 -18.80 -11.81
N ALA A 196 -21.02 -18.96 -12.68
CA ALA A 196 -20.59 -20.25 -13.21
C ALA A 196 -19.76 -21.07 -12.24
N GLN A 197 -19.43 -20.54 -11.06
CA GLN A 197 -18.55 -21.16 -10.05
C GLN A 197 -17.14 -21.51 -10.60
N GLU A 198 -16.64 -20.70 -11.53
CA GLU A 198 -15.30 -20.83 -12.11
C GLU A 198 -14.25 -20.22 -11.18
N TYR A 199 -14.21 -20.69 -9.94
CA TYR A 199 -13.27 -20.20 -8.94
C TYR A 199 -11.85 -20.68 -9.21
N PRO A 200 -10.80 -19.88 -8.84
CA PRO A 200 -9.43 -20.35 -8.85
C PRO A 200 -9.29 -21.63 -8.02
N LYS A 201 -8.71 -22.69 -8.60
CA LYS A 201 -8.59 -24.00 -7.97
C LYS A 201 -7.28 -24.17 -7.19
N GLU A 202 -6.27 -23.42 -7.59
CA GLU A 202 -4.96 -23.47 -6.93
C GLU A 202 -5.01 -22.68 -5.61
N PRO A 203 -4.21 -23.10 -4.62
CA PRO A 203 -4.12 -22.39 -3.34
C PRO A 203 -3.75 -20.92 -3.52
N LEU A 204 -4.29 -20.08 -2.68
CA LEU A 204 -3.89 -18.67 -2.59
C LEU A 204 -2.50 -18.54 -1.96
N THR A 205 -1.83 -17.44 -2.30
CA THR A 205 -0.46 -17.20 -1.82
C THR A 205 -0.49 -16.41 -0.52
N HIS A 206 -0.04 -17.06 0.56
CA HIS A 206 0.27 -16.42 1.83
C HIS A 206 1.79 -16.28 1.97
N ASP A 207 2.26 -15.18 2.55
CA ASP A 207 3.70 -14.95 2.77
C ASP A 207 4.00 -14.64 4.24
N ARG A 208 4.51 -15.64 4.97
CA ARG A 208 4.83 -15.54 6.40
C ARG A 208 5.99 -14.60 6.73
N ARG A 209 6.70 -14.09 5.72
CA ARG A 209 7.76 -13.09 5.91
C ARG A 209 7.17 -11.72 6.24
N ILE A 210 5.91 -11.47 5.85
CA ILE A 210 5.19 -10.25 6.20
C ILE A 210 4.88 -10.28 7.70
N LYS A 211 5.24 -9.21 8.43
CA LYS A 211 5.13 -9.11 9.89
C LYS A 211 4.09 -8.09 10.36
N ALA A 212 3.68 -7.17 9.50
CA ALA A 212 2.69 -6.15 9.79
C ALA A 212 1.96 -5.74 8.51
N ALA A 213 0.68 -5.39 8.62
CA ALA A 213 -0.12 -4.97 7.49
C ALA A 213 -0.91 -3.69 7.79
N VAL A 214 -0.88 -2.74 6.85
CA VAL A 214 -1.82 -1.62 6.79
C VAL A 214 -2.79 -1.88 5.66
N VAL A 215 -4.08 -1.85 5.98
CA VAL A 215 -5.16 -2.20 5.06
C VAL A 215 -6.14 -1.04 5.00
N ALA A 216 -6.12 -0.30 3.89
CA ALA A 216 -6.93 0.90 3.69
C ALA A 216 -8.14 0.59 2.81
N ASP A 217 -9.31 0.75 3.39
CA ASP A 217 -10.65 0.62 2.76
C ASP A 217 -10.74 -0.59 1.81
N PRO A 218 -10.49 -1.82 2.32
CA PRO A 218 -10.31 -3.01 1.49
C PRO A 218 -11.58 -3.43 0.78
N PHE A 219 -11.45 -3.92 -0.45
CA PHE A 219 -12.49 -4.77 -1.02
C PHE A 219 -12.55 -6.08 -0.23
N SER A 220 -13.59 -6.24 0.57
CA SER A 220 -13.70 -7.29 1.59
C SER A 220 -14.95 -8.18 1.43
N GLY A 221 -15.67 -8.05 0.33
CA GLY A 221 -16.93 -8.77 0.09
C GLY A 221 -16.81 -10.29 -0.06
N PHE A 222 -15.59 -10.83 -0.09
CA PHE A 222 -15.34 -12.28 -0.17
C PHE A 222 -14.90 -12.91 1.16
N PHE A 223 -14.81 -12.14 2.26
CA PHE A 223 -14.30 -12.68 3.51
C PHE A 223 -15.40 -13.03 4.50
N THR A 224 -15.27 -14.23 5.10
CA THR A 224 -15.99 -14.64 6.31
C THR A 224 -15.09 -14.52 7.53
N ALA A 225 -15.66 -14.67 8.73
CA ALA A 225 -14.87 -14.71 9.96
C ALA A 225 -13.90 -15.91 9.97
N GLU A 226 -14.30 -17.05 9.42
CA GLU A 226 -13.47 -18.23 9.25
C GLU A 226 -12.33 -17.97 8.27
N GLY A 227 -12.63 -17.31 7.14
CA GLY A 227 -11.63 -16.96 6.13
C GLY A 227 -10.58 -15.97 6.64
N LEU A 228 -10.89 -15.15 7.64
CA LEU A 228 -9.94 -14.22 8.27
C LEU A 228 -9.14 -14.85 9.42
N ALA A 229 -9.49 -16.06 9.87
CA ALA A 229 -8.89 -16.68 11.07
C ALA A 229 -7.39 -17.04 10.90
N GLY A 230 -6.91 -17.14 9.66
CA GLY A 230 -5.49 -17.37 9.35
C GLY A 230 -4.57 -16.19 9.59
N ILE A 231 -5.13 -14.99 9.75
CA ILE A 231 -4.36 -13.76 10.03
C ILE A 231 -3.94 -13.77 11.50
N THR A 232 -2.63 -13.68 11.75
CA THR A 232 -2.05 -13.73 13.11
C THR A 232 -1.13 -12.56 13.43
N ILE A 233 -0.77 -11.76 12.44
CA ILE A 233 0.13 -10.62 12.57
C ILE A 233 -0.65 -9.33 12.86
N PRO A 234 0.00 -8.26 13.39
CA PRO A 234 -0.65 -6.97 13.60
C PRO A 234 -1.20 -6.36 12.31
N VAL A 235 -2.43 -5.82 12.40
CA VAL A 235 -3.12 -5.14 11.30
C VAL A 235 -3.56 -3.74 11.73
N GLN A 236 -3.26 -2.73 10.92
CA GLN A 236 -3.90 -1.43 11.00
C GLN A 236 -4.95 -1.33 9.88
N LEU A 237 -6.23 -1.37 10.25
CA LEU A 237 -7.36 -1.33 9.32
C LEU A 237 -7.94 0.08 9.29
N TRP A 238 -8.15 0.60 8.09
CA TRP A 238 -8.83 1.88 7.84
C TRP A 238 -10.10 1.67 7.04
N GLY A 239 -11.15 2.45 7.33
CA GLY A 239 -12.40 2.44 6.58
C GLY A 239 -12.87 3.86 6.30
N SER A 240 -13.39 4.09 5.10
CA SER A 240 -14.09 5.32 4.76
C SER A 240 -15.49 5.37 5.40
N GLU A 241 -16.04 6.57 5.54
CA GLU A 241 -17.40 6.73 6.05
C GLU A 241 -18.45 6.21 5.06
N THR A 242 -18.26 6.49 3.77
CA THR A 242 -19.29 6.23 2.76
C THR A 242 -18.97 5.12 1.77
N GLY A 243 -17.72 4.63 1.76
CA GLY A 243 -17.31 3.62 0.79
C GLY A 243 -17.23 4.15 -0.65
N GLY A 244 -17.44 3.28 -1.61
CA GLY A 244 -17.41 3.56 -3.06
C GLY A 244 -16.68 2.47 -3.84
N ASP A 245 -16.81 2.47 -5.16
CA ASP A 245 -16.17 1.51 -6.08
C ASP A 245 -16.33 0.03 -5.68
N GLY A 246 -17.49 -0.32 -5.12
CA GLY A 246 -17.81 -1.67 -4.67
C GLY A 246 -17.31 -2.01 -3.26
N VAL A 247 -16.71 -1.06 -2.55
CA VAL A 247 -16.41 -1.17 -1.13
C VAL A 247 -17.57 -0.57 -0.32
N GLU A 248 -18.16 -1.37 0.54
CA GLU A 248 -19.23 -0.95 1.44
C GLU A 248 -18.67 -0.86 2.87
N PRO A 249 -18.89 0.24 3.61
CA PRO A 249 -18.38 0.41 4.98
C PRO A 249 -18.71 -0.75 5.91
N LYS A 250 -19.92 -1.32 5.77
CA LYS A 250 -20.33 -2.49 6.57
C LYS A 250 -19.45 -3.72 6.36
N THR A 251 -18.86 -3.91 5.16
CA THR A 251 -17.98 -5.06 4.89
C THR A 251 -16.61 -4.84 5.50
N VAL A 252 -16.12 -3.60 5.56
CA VAL A 252 -14.88 -3.24 6.26
C VAL A 252 -15.07 -3.38 7.78
N GLU A 253 -16.21 -2.94 8.31
CA GLU A 253 -16.57 -3.12 9.73
C GLU A 253 -16.71 -4.61 10.09
N ALA A 254 -17.18 -5.45 9.16
CA ALA A 254 -17.22 -6.90 9.35
C ALA A 254 -15.82 -7.50 9.46
N VAL A 255 -14.85 -7.03 8.66
CA VAL A 255 -13.43 -7.42 8.80
C VAL A 255 -12.91 -7.02 10.18
N ASN A 256 -13.14 -5.77 10.63
CA ASN A 256 -12.76 -5.32 11.97
C ASN A 256 -13.31 -6.24 13.07
N THR A 257 -14.59 -6.59 12.98
CA THR A 257 -15.25 -7.45 13.99
C THR A 257 -14.71 -8.87 13.97
N ALA A 258 -14.34 -9.40 12.80
CA ALA A 258 -13.93 -10.77 12.61
C ALA A 258 -12.44 -11.04 12.88
N LEU A 259 -11.59 -10.01 12.74
CA LEU A 259 -10.16 -10.14 12.99
C LEU A 259 -9.87 -10.51 14.44
N LYS A 260 -9.16 -11.62 14.64
CA LYS A 260 -8.69 -12.10 15.95
C LYS A 260 -7.26 -11.67 16.25
N ALA A 261 -6.49 -11.35 15.21
CA ALA A 261 -5.14 -10.81 15.34
C ALA A 261 -5.15 -9.45 16.05
N PRO A 262 -4.03 -9.04 16.68
CA PRO A 262 -3.89 -7.68 17.18
C PRO A 262 -4.16 -6.67 16.07
N HIS A 263 -5.14 -5.79 16.25
CA HIS A 263 -5.46 -4.80 15.22
C HIS A 263 -5.99 -3.49 15.81
N THR A 264 -5.91 -2.45 14.99
CA THR A 264 -6.57 -1.17 15.23
C THR A 264 -7.50 -0.89 14.05
N PHE A 265 -8.63 -0.26 14.30
CA PHE A 265 -9.56 0.18 13.27
C PHE A 265 -9.82 1.68 13.36
N MET A 266 -9.62 2.38 12.27
CA MET A 266 -9.92 3.80 12.12
C MET A 266 -10.97 3.99 11.02
N LYS A 267 -12.21 4.30 11.42
CA LYS A 267 -13.23 4.80 10.51
C LYS A 267 -13.07 6.31 10.40
N VAL A 268 -12.81 6.80 9.21
CA VAL A 268 -12.52 8.22 8.97
C VAL A 268 -13.78 8.93 8.51
N GLU A 269 -14.22 9.89 9.30
CA GLU A 269 -15.39 10.74 8.99
C GLU A 269 -15.11 11.62 7.76
N HIS A 270 -16.15 12.01 7.05
CA HIS A 270 -16.11 12.86 5.85
C HIS A 270 -15.29 12.29 4.69
N THR A 271 -15.01 10.98 4.67
CA THR A 271 -14.26 10.31 3.60
C THR A 271 -15.15 9.43 2.74
N GLN A 272 -14.75 9.32 1.49
CA GLN A 272 -15.18 8.28 0.55
C GLN A 272 -14.01 7.33 0.24
N HIS A 273 -14.30 6.28 -0.52
CA HIS A 273 -13.29 5.29 -0.91
C HIS A 273 -12.00 5.90 -1.47
N PHE A 274 -12.12 6.83 -2.41
CA PHE A 274 -10.97 7.45 -3.09
C PHE A 274 -10.25 8.53 -2.26
N SER A 275 -10.75 8.88 -1.08
CA SER A 275 -10.04 9.77 -0.15
C SER A 275 -8.69 9.21 0.31
N PHE A 276 -8.51 7.88 0.26
CA PHE A 276 -7.24 7.19 0.59
C PHE A 276 -6.22 7.19 -0.55
N MET A 277 -6.54 7.73 -1.72
CA MET A 277 -5.57 7.94 -2.80
C MET A 277 -4.90 9.30 -2.65
N THR A 278 -3.66 9.40 -3.13
CA THR A 278 -2.89 10.65 -3.10
C THR A 278 -3.69 11.86 -3.59
N VAL A 279 -3.30 13.05 -3.18
CA VAL A 279 -3.95 14.30 -3.61
C VAL A 279 -3.93 14.41 -5.13
N CYS A 280 -5.09 14.64 -5.72
CA CYS A 280 -5.19 14.77 -7.16
C CYS A 280 -4.54 16.07 -7.66
N PRO A 281 -3.78 16.01 -8.76
CA PRO A 281 -3.37 17.20 -9.49
C PRO A 281 -4.58 18.01 -9.97
N LEU A 282 -4.45 19.34 -10.01
CA LEU A 282 -5.53 20.26 -10.37
C LEU A 282 -6.20 19.89 -11.71
N GLU A 283 -5.41 19.48 -12.69
CA GLU A 283 -5.91 19.08 -14.01
C GLU A 283 -6.76 17.79 -14.00
N CYS A 284 -6.65 16.97 -12.95
CA CYS A 284 -7.42 15.73 -12.78
C CYS A 284 -8.77 15.97 -12.11
N ILE A 285 -8.93 17.06 -11.34
CA ILE A 285 -10.13 17.31 -10.53
C ILE A 285 -11.40 17.34 -11.39
N GLU A 286 -11.36 18.01 -12.54
CA GLU A 286 -12.51 18.11 -13.44
C GLU A 286 -12.66 16.90 -14.37
N LYS A 287 -11.56 16.18 -14.67
CA LYS A 287 -11.58 15.01 -15.54
C LYS A 287 -12.03 13.74 -14.81
N LEU A 288 -11.74 13.65 -13.52
CA LEU A 288 -11.98 12.47 -12.67
C LEU A 288 -12.70 12.86 -11.36
N PRO A 289 -13.87 13.55 -11.43
CA PRO A 289 -14.52 14.12 -10.25
C PRO A 289 -14.89 13.07 -9.21
N VAL A 290 -15.22 11.86 -9.60
CA VAL A 290 -15.54 10.75 -8.66
C VAL A 290 -14.34 10.36 -7.80
N ILE A 291 -13.12 10.46 -8.34
CA ILE A 291 -11.88 10.12 -7.66
C ILE A 291 -11.32 11.32 -6.87
N CYS A 292 -11.42 12.50 -7.47
CA CYS A 292 -10.65 13.66 -7.05
C CYS A 292 -11.42 14.67 -6.20
N LYS A 293 -12.76 14.70 -6.27
CA LYS A 293 -13.57 15.63 -5.46
C LYS A 293 -13.96 14.97 -4.14
N GLU A 294 -13.78 15.70 -3.05
CA GLU A 294 -14.25 15.28 -1.73
C GLU A 294 -15.69 15.77 -1.49
N PRO A 295 -16.68 14.87 -1.41
CA PRO A 295 -18.09 15.25 -1.34
C PRO A 295 -18.47 15.94 -0.03
N PHE A 296 -17.67 15.78 1.03
CA PHE A 296 -17.98 16.26 2.38
C PHE A 296 -17.03 17.36 2.85
N GLY A 297 -16.24 17.97 1.95
CA GLY A 297 -15.33 19.06 2.29
C GLY A 297 -14.08 18.64 3.06
N LEU A 298 -13.69 17.37 2.96
CA LEU A 298 -12.43 16.89 3.51
C LEU A 298 -11.25 17.64 2.88
N ASP A 299 -10.32 18.11 3.69
CA ASP A 299 -8.99 18.48 3.21
C ASP A 299 -8.14 17.19 3.04
N ARG A 300 -8.09 16.67 1.79
CA ARG A 300 -7.35 15.44 1.49
C ARG A 300 -5.87 15.57 1.81
N ALA A 301 -5.27 16.72 1.61
CA ALA A 301 -3.84 16.92 1.91
C ALA A 301 -3.58 16.79 3.41
N GLN A 302 -4.37 17.47 4.23
CA GLN A 302 -4.27 17.36 5.70
C GLN A 302 -4.56 15.92 6.18
N PHE A 303 -5.56 15.26 5.58
CA PHE A 303 -5.86 13.86 5.92
C PHE A 303 -4.67 12.95 5.61
N HIS A 304 -4.05 13.10 4.43
CA HIS A 304 -2.90 12.28 4.04
C HIS A 304 -1.67 12.51 4.92
N GLU A 305 -1.42 13.73 5.41
CA GLU A 305 -0.37 13.96 6.42
C GLU A 305 -0.61 13.09 7.67
N GLN A 306 -1.82 13.14 8.24
CA GLN A 306 -2.17 12.37 9.43
C GLN A 306 -2.18 10.85 9.17
N PHE A 307 -2.67 10.44 8.00
CA PHE A 307 -2.73 9.05 7.57
C PHE A 307 -1.32 8.46 7.40
N ASN A 308 -0.43 9.16 6.71
CA ASN A 308 0.94 8.74 6.47
C ASN A 308 1.77 8.69 7.77
N ASP A 309 1.57 9.64 8.68
CA ASP A 309 2.17 9.62 10.02
C ASP A 309 1.72 8.40 10.83
N ALA A 310 0.41 8.08 10.82
CA ALA A 310 -0.14 6.93 11.53
C ALA A 310 0.37 5.60 10.96
N ILE A 311 0.47 5.47 9.64
CA ILE A 311 1.06 4.31 8.95
C ILE A 311 2.52 4.14 9.33
N THR A 312 3.28 5.22 9.28
CA THR A 312 4.71 5.22 9.63
C THR A 312 4.93 4.79 11.08
N LYS A 313 4.16 5.34 12.00
CA LYS A 313 4.21 4.97 13.42
C LYS A 313 3.88 3.49 13.61
N PHE A 314 2.88 2.97 12.90
CA PHE A 314 2.51 1.56 12.95
C PHE A 314 3.65 0.67 12.47
N PHE A 315 4.20 0.91 11.28
CA PHE A 315 5.30 0.09 10.76
C PHE A 315 6.56 0.19 11.61
N ARG A 316 6.91 1.36 12.17
CA ARG A 316 8.03 1.49 13.12
C ARG A 316 7.85 0.68 14.39
N THR A 317 6.60 0.39 14.78
CA THR A 317 6.32 -0.40 15.99
C THR A 317 6.52 -1.89 15.76
N TYR A 318 6.27 -2.37 14.54
CA TYR A 318 6.21 -3.80 14.25
C TYR A 318 7.28 -4.31 13.27
N LEU A 319 8.01 -3.41 12.63
CA LEU A 319 9.15 -3.68 11.77
C LEU A 319 10.43 -3.04 12.33
#